data_69d51a6d96ee17aa10daea8f795e83be
#
_entry.id   69d51a6d96ee17aa10daea8f795e83be
#
_cell.length_a   1.000
_cell.length_b   1.000
_cell.length_c   1.000
_cell.angle_alpha   90.00
_cell.angle_beta   90.00
_cell.angle_gamma   90.00
#
_symmetry.space_group_name_H-M   'P 1'
#
loop_
_entity.id
_entity.type
_entity.pdbx_description
1 polymer ?
#
loop_
_entity_poly.entity_id
_entity_poly.type
_entity_poly.pdbx_seq_one_letter_code
_entity_poly.pdbx_strand_id
1 'polypeptide(L)'
;NSSQLVVGESVYAIGNPLGELTYTLTDGIVSALDRLITTSSQDANGNTVSTTLNVLQTNCAINPGNSGGPLFDSYGNVVGVVSAKMTESSSGVSAEGLGFAIPINDVKDIIEDLIEHGYVTGKPYMGVQVSSVPEYAQRYGISAGAYVESVADGSCAQKAGLQQGDIITAIDETAIDSSSALTAALSSNYKAGDTATLTVLRGSDKITLSITFDEKNEQTEAANQVQQESNQQQQQQQQSGGSYGWPFSGYSW
;
A
#
# COMPACT_ATOMS: atom_id res chain seq x y z
N ASN A 1 -5.64 -10.93 22.88
CA ASN A 1 -5.38 -12.05 21.95
C ASN A 1 -6.64 -12.37 21.15
N SER A 2 -6.70 -11.96 19.88
CA SER A 2 -7.88 -12.11 19.01
C SER A 2 -8.19 -13.58 18.63
N SER A 3 -7.21 -14.49 18.71
CA SER A 3 -7.44 -15.92 18.40
C SER A 3 -8.28 -16.66 19.43
N GLN A 4 -8.55 -16.06 20.57
CA GLN A 4 -9.37 -16.68 21.64
C GLN A 4 -10.82 -16.20 21.61
N LEU A 5 -11.14 -15.22 20.77
CA LEU A 5 -12.50 -14.71 20.64
C LEU A 5 -13.45 -15.79 20.10
N VAL A 6 -14.68 -15.73 20.56
CA VAL A 6 -15.78 -16.57 20.08
C VAL A 6 -16.97 -15.71 19.67
N VAL A 7 -17.73 -16.20 18.69
CA VAL A 7 -18.98 -15.54 18.27
C VAL A 7 -19.95 -15.48 19.43
N GLY A 8 -20.56 -14.31 19.66
CA GLY A 8 -21.43 -14.02 20.80
C GLY A 8 -20.71 -13.41 22.00
N GLU A 9 -19.40 -13.33 22.02
CA GLU A 9 -18.64 -12.69 23.08
C GLU A 9 -18.85 -11.17 23.09
N SER A 10 -19.01 -10.58 24.28
CA SER A 10 -19.23 -9.14 24.44
C SER A 10 -17.95 -8.35 24.09
N VAL A 11 -18.11 -7.30 23.28
CA VAL A 11 -17.02 -6.40 22.89
C VAL A 11 -17.45 -4.95 22.99
N TYR A 12 -16.47 -4.05 23.15
CA TYR A 12 -16.67 -2.63 23.38
C TYR A 12 -15.75 -1.83 22.47
N ALA A 13 -16.31 -0.95 21.65
CA ALA A 13 -15.54 -0.03 20.83
C ALA A 13 -15.47 1.34 21.50
N ILE A 14 -14.27 1.94 21.54
CA ILE A 14 -14.06 3.28 22.06
C ILE A 14 -13.51 4.17 20.96
N GLY A 15 -14.08 5.38 20.85
CA GLY A 15 -13.68 6.33 19.84
C GLY A 15 -14.01 7.78 20.19
N ASN A 16 -13.88 8.64 19.18
CA ASN A 16 -14.23 10.06 19.24
C ASN A 16 -15.15 10.43 18.07
N PRO A 17 -16.42 9.97 18.09
CA PRO A 17 -17.37 10.28 17.02
C PRO A 17 -17.48 11.78 16.78
N LEU A 18 -17.48 12.18 15.50
CA LEU A 18 -17.58 13.56 15.04
C LEU A 18 -16.42 14.48 15.50
N GLY A 19 -15.38 13.95 16.16
CA GLY A 19 -14.28 14.74 16.71
C GLY A 19 -14.61 15.52 17.99
N GLU A 20 -15.86 15.48 18.46
CA GLU A 20 -16.37 16.25 19.59
C GLU A 20 -16.78 15.38 20.79
N LEU A 21 -17.08 14.09 20.55
CA LEU A 21 -17.58 13.16 21.56
C LEU A 21 -16.46 12.20 22.02
N THR A 22 -15.42 12.79 22.65
CA THR A 22 -14.26 12.04 23.15
C THR A 22 -14.69 10.93 24.13
N TYR A 23 -14.02 9.76 23.99
CA TYR A 23 -14.24 8.57 24.84
C TYR A 23 -15.65 7.99 24.77
N THR A 24 -16.35 8.15 23.64
CA THR A 24 -17.62 7.45 23.44
C THR A 24 -17.38 5.95 23.35
N LEU A 25 -18.06 5.22 24.22
CA LEU A 25 -18.06 3.76 24.24
C LEU A 25 -19.35 3.24 23.61
N THR A 26 -19.21 2.29 22.69
CA THR A 26 -20.33 1.52 22.15
C THR A 26 -20.13 0.04 22.44
N ASP A 27 -21.17 -0.67 22.80
CA ASP A 27 -21.14 -2.09 23.14
C ASP A 27 -21.82 -2.95 22.08
N GLY A 28 -21.47 -4.22 22.07
CA GLY A 28 -22.02 -5.23 21.19
C GLY A 28 -21.38 -6.59 21.41
N ILE A 29 -21.46 -7.43 20.41
CA ILE A 29 -20.89 -8.78 20.43
C ILE A 29 -20.04 -9.02 19.18
N VAL A 30 -19.18 -10.02 19.24
CA VAL A 30 -18.53 -10.60 18.05
C VAL A 30 -19.63 -11.29 17.23
N SER A 31 -19.92 -10.78 16.05
CA SER A 31 -20.93 -11.31 15.14
C SER A 31 -20.38 -12.39 14.21
N ALA A 32 -19.11 -12.26 13.80
CA ALA A 32 -18.39 -13.27 13.02
C ALA A 32 -16.88 -13.10 13.18
N LEU A 33 -16.14 -14.17 12.96
CA LEU A 33 -14.68 -14.23 12.88
C LEU A 33 -14.26 -14.51 11.43
N ASP A 34 -13.01 -14.19 11.10
CA ASP A 34 -12.36 -14.55 9.84
C ASP A 34 -13.15 -14.16 8.58
N ARG A 35 -13.74 -12.96 8.59
CA ARG A 35 -14.40 -12.40 7.42
C ARG A 35 -13.37 -11.80 6.46
N LEU A 36 -13.35 -12.31 5.23
CA LEU A 36 -12.56 -11.70 4.16
C LEU A 36 -13.38 -10.60 3.50
N ILE A 37 -12.90 -9.36 3.62
CA ILE A 37 -13.52 -8.19 3.00
C ILE A 37 -12.54 -7.60 2.00
N THR A 38 -13.00 -7.40 0.76
CA THR A 38 -12.25 -6.72 -0.29
C THR A 38 -12.70 -5.27 -0.36
N THR A 39 -11.75 -4.37 -0.14
CA THR A 39 -11.93 -2.93 -0.34
C THR A 39 -11.22 -2.50 -1.60
N SER A 40 -11.80 -1.56 -2.33
CA SER A 40 -11.17 -0.97 -3.51
C SER A 40 -10.91 0.51 -3.25
N SER A 41 -9.68 0.94 -3.50
CA SER A 41 -9.27 2.34 -3.45
C SER A 41 -8.61 2.73 -4.76
N GLN A 42 -8.57 4.03 -5.08
CA GLN A 42 -7.77 4.51 -6.18
C GLN A 42 -6.38 4.92 -5.68
N ASP A 43 -5.35 4.51 -6.39
CA ASP A 43 -3.99 5.00 -6.17
C ASP A 43 -3.85 6.46 -6.68
N ALA A 44 -2.69 7.07 -6.46
CA ALA A 44 -2.39 8.43 -6.91
C ALA A 44 -2.50 8.62 -8.43
N ASN A 45 -2.47 7.53 -9.20
CA ASN A 45 -2.56 7.52 -10.66
C ASN A 45 -4.00 7.23 -11.16
N GLY A 46 -4.96 7.06 -10.23
CA GLY A 46 -6.36 6.76 -10.55
C GLY A 46 -6.65 5.28 -10.84
N ASN A 47 -5.68 4.38 -10.64
CA ASN A 47 -5.91 2.94 -10.79
C ASN A 47 -6.63 2.39 -9.58
N THR A 48 -7.55 1.45 -9.80
CA THR A 48 -8.25 0.77 -8.72
C THR A 48 -7.33 -0.29 -8.11
N VAL A 49 -7.00 -0.12 -6.83
CA VAL A 49 -6.27 -1.11 -6.02
C VAL A 49 -7.27 -1.80 -5.10
N SER A 50 -7.36 -3.12 -5.22
CA SER A 50 -8.21 -3.94 -4.36
C SER A 50 -7.36 -4.61 -3.29
N THR A 51 -7.75 -4.44 -2.02
CA THR A 51 -7.09 -5.06 -0.87
C THR A 51 -8.08 -5.94 -0.14
N THR A 52 -7.73 -7.20 0.09
CA THR A 52 -8.52 -8.14 0.88
C THR A 52 -7.93 -8.22 2.27
N LEU A 53 -8.78 -7.99 3.28
CA LEU A 53 -8.41 -8.00 4.69
C LEU A 53 -9.24 -9.05 5.43
N ASN A 54 -8.60 -9.76 6.35
CA ASN A 54 -9.28 -10.58 7.34
C ASN A 54 -9.76 -9.68 8.48
N VAL A 55 -11.04 -9.75 8.83
CA VAL A 55 -11.63 -8.87 9.87
C VAL A 55 -12.56 -9.61 10.80
N LEU A 56 -12.68 -9.08 12.02
CA LEU A 56 -13.74 -9.39 12.98
C LEU A 56 -14.99 -8.59 12.62
N GLN A 57 -16.14 -9.22 12.66
CA GLN A 57 -17.42 -8.51 12.55
C GLN A 57 -18.05 -8.33 13.93
N THR A 58 -18.60 -7.15 14.19
CA THR A 58 -19.33 -6.82 15.42
C THR A 58 -20.59 -6.04 15.08
N ASN A 59 -21.56 -6.08 15.98
CA ASN A 59 -22.75 -5.22 15.92
C ASN A 59 -22.63 -3.96 16.80
N CYS A 60 -21.46 -3.68 17.36
CA CYS A 60 -21.19 -2.38 17.99
C CYS A 60 -21.55 -1.26 17.01
N ALA A 61 -22.12 -0.18 17.50
CA ALA A 61 -22.37 1.00 16.69
C ALA A 61 -21.05 1.65 16.29
N ILE A 62 -20.60 1.36 15.07
CA ILE A 62 -19.38 1.96 14.48
C ILE A 62 -19.78 3.13 13.61
N ASN A 63 -19.25 4.31 13.92
CA ASN A 63 -19.50 5.57 13.24
C ASN A 63 -18.15 6.23 12.87
N PRO A 64 -18.14 7.19 11.94
CA PRO A 64 -16.96 8.03 11.70
C PRO A 64 -16.45 8.63 13.02
N GLY A 65 -15.15 8.43 13.31
CA GLY A 65 -14.51 8.79 14.57
C GLY A 65 -14.20 7.60 15.50
N ASN A 66 -14.79 6.42 15.26
CA ASN A 66 -14.39 5.18 15.93
C ASN A 66 -13.24 4.47 15.15
N SER A 67 -13.02 4.80 13.87
CA SER A 67 -11.91 4.26 13.07
C SER A 67 -10.57 4.53 13.72
N GLY A 68 -9.73 3.50 13.79
CA GLY A 68 -8.43 3.54 14.47
C GLY A 68 -8.54 3.36 15.99
N GLY A 69 -9.75 3.40 16.56
CA GLY A 69 -10.01 3.14 17.96
C GLY A 69 -9.92 1.65 18.30
N PRO A 70 -9.71 1.32 19.59
CA PRO A 70 -9.63 -0.06 20.07
C PRO A 70 -11.00 -0.72 20.15
N LEU A 71 -11.04 -2.02 19.86
CA LEU A 71 -12.11 -2.93 20.23
C LEU A 71 -11.61 -3.74 21.43
N PHE A 72 -12.33 -3.69 22.55
CA PHE A 72 -12.00 -4.40 23.80
C PHE A 72 -12.89 -5.61 24.01
N ASP A 73 -12.35 -6.63 24.70
CA ASP A 73 -13.17 -7.69 25.33
C ASP A 73 -13.69 -7.24 26.70
N SER A 74 -14.47 -8.12 27.36
CA SER A 74 -15.04 -7.86 28.69
C SER A 74 -13.98 -7.77 29.82
N TYR A 75 -12.74 -8.14 29.55
CA TYR A 75 -11.64 -8.07 30.51
C TYR A 75 -10.77 -6.82 30.31
N GLY A 76 -11.10 -5.98 29.33
CA GLY A 76 -10.35 -4.77 29.01
C GLY A 76 -9.11 -5.03 28.14
N ASN A 77 -8.98 -6.19 27.51
CA ASN A 77 -7.92 -6.44 26.56
C ASN A 77 -8.32 -5.89 25.18
N VAL A 78 -7.38 -5.27 24.47
CA VAL A 78 -7.55 -4.91 23.06
C VAL A 78 -7.57 -6.18 22.22
N VAL A 79 -8.64 -6.42 21.48
CA VAL A 79 -8.84 -7.59 20.62
C VAL A 79 -8.87 -7.23 19.13
N GLY A 80 -9.03 -5.94 18.82
CA GLY A 80 -9.00 -5.46 17.45
C GLY A 80 -8.86 -3.94 17.33
N VAL A 81 -8.62 -3.48 16.10
CA VAL A 81 -8.59 -2.06 15.72
C VAL A 81 -9.79 -1.81 14.81
N VAL A 82 -10.69 -0.92 15.23
CA VAL A 82 -11.94 -0.61 14.49
C VAL A 82 -11.62 0.03 13.14
N SER A 83 -12.33 -0.39 12.09
CA SER A 83 -12.22 0.19 10.75
C SER A 83 -13.59 0.58 10.20
N ALA A 84 -13.95 1.86 10.28
CA ALA A 84 -15.24 2.38 9.78
C ALA A 84 -15.34 2.45 8.25
N LYS A 85 -14.22 2.41 7.52
CA LYS A 85 -14.22 2.44 6.04
C LYS A 85 -14.82 1.18 5.40
N MET A 86 -14.98 0.11 6.16
CA MET A 86 -15.52 -1.16 5.67
C MET A 86 -17.04 -1.26 5.82
N THR A 87 -17.71 -0.23 6.35
CA THR A 87 -19.16 -0.21 6.54
C THR A 87 -19.93 0.29 5.31
N GLU A 88 -19.23 0.83 4.31
CA GLU A 88 -19.84 1.27 3.06
C GLU A 88 -19.87 0.12 2.05
N SER A 89 -21.07 -0.41 1.78
CA SER A 89 -21.25 -1.32 0.65
C SER A 89 -21.17 -0.52 -0.65
N SER A 90 -20.61 -1.11 -1.70
CA SER A 90 -20.55 -0.55 -3.06
C SER A 90 -21.93 -0.16 -3.65
N SER A 91 -23.02 -0.52 -2.99
CA SER A 91 -24.39 -0.20 -3.37
C SER A 91 -24.96 1.04 -2.66
N GLY A 92 -24.16 1.76 -1.85
CA GLY A 92 -24.63 2.96 -1.13
C GLY A 92 -25.64 2.69 -0.01
N VAL A 93 -25.84 1.42 0.34
CA VAL A 93 -26.71 1.04 1.45
C VAL A 93 -25.86 1.02 2.71
N SER A 94 -26.10 1.95 3.62
CA SER A 94 -25.57 1.90 4.98
C SER A 94 -26.15 0.68 5.68
N ALA A 95 -25.34 -0.33 5.92
CA ALA A 95 -25.76 -1.52 6.67
C ALA A 95 -25.56 -1.23 8.16
N GLU A 96 -26.61 -0.80 8.84
CA GLU A 96 -26.60 -0.62 10.29
C GLU A 96 -26.31 -1.95 10.99
N GLY A 97 -25.48 -1.92 12.04
CA GLY A 97 -25.12 -3.11 12.81
C GLY A 97 -24.06 -4.02 12.17
N LEU A 98 -23.38 -3.55 11.10
CA LEU A 98 -22.21 -4.21 10.52
C LEU A 98 -20.95 -3.38 10.80
N GLY A 99 -20.36 -3.59 11.95
CA GLY A 99 -19.04 -3.05 12.31
C GLY A 99 -17.94 -4.05 12.00
N PHE A 100 -16.77 -3.55 11.65
CA PHE A 100 -15.59 -4.38 11.37
C PHE A 100 -14.38 -3.89 12.15
N ALA A 101 -13.53 -4.82 12.58
CA ALA A 101 -12.27 -4.53 13.23
C ALA A 101 -11.19 -5.48 12.71
N ILE A 102 -9.97 -4.96 12.54
CA ILE A 102 -8.80 -5.77 12.21
C ILE A 102 -8.39 -6.52 13.49
N PRO A 103 -8.20 -7.86 13.43
CA PRO A 103 -7.77 -8.62 14.61
C PRO A 103 -6.44 -8.11 15.17
N ILE A 104 -6.33 -7.99 16.49
CA ILE A 104 -5.11 -7.42 17.10
C ILE A 104 -3.87 -8.27 16.81
N ASN A 105 -4.01 -9.59 16.69
CA ASN A 105 -2.89 -10.47 16.39
C ASN A 105 -2.28 -10.22 15.00
N ASP A 106 -3.09 -9.73 14.03
CA ASP A 106 -2.64 -9.47 12.65
C ASP A 106 -1.82 -8.18 12.56
N VAL A 107 -1.93 -7.30 13.56
CA VAL A 107 -1.29 -5.97 13.54
C VAL A 107 -0.38 -5.73 14.75
N LYS A 108 -0.26 -6.68 15.67
CA LYS A 108 0.51 -6.53 16.90
C LYS A 108 1.97 -6.16 16.61
N ASP A 109 2.64 -6.93 15.75
CA ASP A 109 4.04 -6.71 15.40
C ASP A 109 4.22 -5.35 14.70
N ILE A 110 3.26 -4.96 13.85
CA ILE A 110 3.25 -3.63 13.21
C ILE A 110 3.14 -2.52 14.26
N ILE A 111 2.28 -2.70 15.27
CA ILE A 111 2.10 -1.70 16.35
C ILE A 111 3.36 -1.61 17.20
N GLU A 112 3.97 -2.74 17.54
CA GLU A 112 5.24 -2.79 18.29
C GLU A 112 6.35 -2.07 17.52
N ASP A 113 6.51 -2.36 16.22
CA ASP A 113 7.48 -1.66 15.35
C ASP A 113 7.26 -0.15 15.33
N LEU A 114 6.00 0.29 15.17
CA LEU A 114 5.67 1.72 15.13
C LEU A 114 5.95 2.43 16.46
N ILE A 115 5.77 1.74 17.59
CA ILE A 115 6.07 2.29 18.93
C ILE A 115 7.60 2.37 19.16
N GLU A 116 8.35 1.33 18.77
CA GLU A 116 9.77 1.22 19.05
C GLU A 116 10.63 1.99 18.04
N HIS A 117 10.23 1.99 16.77
CA HIS A 117 11.04 2.50 15.66
C HIS A 117 10.43 3.67 14.90
N GLY A 118 9.11 3.92 15.05
CA GLY A 118 8.39 4.95 14.28
C GLY A 118 8.00 4.51 12.87
N TYR A 119 8.43 3.34 12.42
CA TYR A 119 8.11 2.75 11.12
C TYR A 119 8.02 1.22 11.22
N VAL A 120 7.44 0.56 10.21
CA VAL A 120 7.34 -0.90 10.16
C VAL A 120 8.64 -1.46 9.63
N THR A 121 9.37 -2.21 10.48
CA THR A 121 10.67 -2.78 10.14
C THR A 121 10.58 -3.91 9.11
N GLY A 122 11.70 -4.21 8.45
CA GLY A 122 11.80 -5.30 7.49
C GLY A 122 11.04 -5.11 6.19
N LYS A 123 10.38 -3.97 5.96
CA LYS A 123 9.72 -3.69 4.69
C LYS A 123 10.73 -3.42 3.58
N PRO A 124 10.65 -4.11 2.43
CA PRO A 124 11.56 -3.89 1.33
C PRO A 124 11.33 -2.52 0.69
N TYR A 125 12.41 -1.88 0.31
CA TYR A 125 12.41 -0.59 -0.36
C TYR A 125 13.33 -0.62 -1.56
N MET A 126 12.84 -0.18 -2.73
CA MET A 126 13.66 -0.12 -3.95
C MET A 126 14.24 1.27 -4.21
N GLY A 127 13.55 2.31 -3.78
CA GLY A 127 13.92 3.69 -4.08
C GLY A 127 13.62 4.08 -5.52
N VAL A 128 12.43 3.71 -6.02
CA VAL A 128 11.95 4.07 -7.36
C VAL A 128 10.56 4.65 -7.29
N GLN A 129 10.26 5.58 -8.19
CA GLN A 129 8.90 5.93 -8.57
C GLN A 129 8.53 5.17 -9.82
N VAL A 130 7.37 4.55 -9.81
CA VAL A 130 6.87 3.78 -10.94
C VAL A 130 5.41 4.13 -11.24
N SER A 131 5.07 4.09 -12.53
CA SER A 131 3.69 4.10 -13.01
C SER A 131 3.43 2.87 -13.88
N SER A 132 2.16 2.55 -14.11
CA SER A 132 1.82 1.49 -15.04
C SER A 132 1.96 2.00 -16.48
N VAL A 133 2.48 1.15 -17.38
CA VAL A 133 2.50 1.49 -18.82
C VAL A 133 1.05 1.64 -19.30
N PRO A 134 0.63 2.81 -19.82
CA PRO A 134 -0.75 3.05 -20.23
C PRO A 134 -1.19 2.11 -21.36
N GLU A 135 -2.47 1.73 -21.38
CA GLU A 135 -3.02 0.82 -22.42
C GLU A 135 -2.80 1.33 -23.85
N TYR A 136 -2.86 2.66 -24.06
CA TYR A 136 -2.63 3.21 -25.39
C TYR A 136 -1.19 2.95 -25.85
N ALA A 137 -0.19 3.01 -24.96
CA ALA A 137 1.21 2.72 -25.29
C ALA A 137 1.41 1.24 -25.60
N GLN A 138 0.71 0.35 -24.88
CA GLN A 138 0.72 -1.09 -25.15
C GLN A 138 0.17 -1.42 -26.55
N ARG A 139 -0.84 -0.67 -27.04
CA ARG A 139 -1.37 -0.81 -28.42
C ARG A 139 -0.35 -0.44 -29.51
N TYR A 140 0.66 0.34 -29.17
CA TYR A 140 1.79 0.65 -30.04
C TYR A 140 3.01 -0.27 -29.83
N GLY A 141 2.83 -1.42 -29.15
CA GLY A 141 3.84 -2.44 -29.00
C GLY A 141 4.76 -2.29 -27.78
N ILE A 142 4.50 -1.31 -26.90
CA ILE A 142 5.21 -1.18 -25.63
C ILE A 142 4.70 -2.23 -24.66
N SER A 143 5.58 -3.01 -24.05
CA SER A 143 5.21 -4.06 -23.11
C SER A 143 4.51 -3.50 -21.88
N ALA A 144 3.49 -4.21 -21.38
CA ALA A 144 2.95 -3.95 -20.05
C ALA A 144 4.05 -4.11 -18.98
N GLY A 145 3.95 -3.34 -17.89
CA GLY A 145 4.93 -3.38 -16.82
C GLY A 145 4.89 -2.14 -15.93
N ALA A 146 5.80 -2.10 -14.96
CA ALA A 146 6.05 -0.94 -14.13
C ALA A 146 7.12 -0.05 -14.79
N TYR A 147 6.69 1.09 -15.32
CA TYR A 147 7.57 2.10 -15.92
C TYR A 147 8.27 2.91 -14.83
N VAL A 148 9.58 3.00 -14.88
CA VAL A 148 10.43 3.73 -13.93
C VAL A 148 10.44 5.22 -14.28
N GLU A 149 9.76 6.02 -13.48
CA GLU A 149 9.71 7.48 -13.63
C GLU A 149 10.95 8.15 -13.04
N SER A 150 11.43 7.64 -11.91
CA SER A 150 12.66 8.12 -11.27
C SER A 150 13.29 7.04 -10.40
N VAL A 151 14.58 7.19 -10.15
CA VAL A 151 15.39 6.36 -9.26
C VAL A 151 16.03 7.26 -8.23
N ALA A 152 15.82 6.98 -6.94
CA ALA A 152 16.39 7.76 -5.86
C ALA A 152 17.90 7.54 -5.75
N ASP A 153 18.64 8.62 -5.52
CA ASP A 153 20.09 8.59 -5.37
C ASP A 153 20.50 7.75 -4.15
N GLY A 154 21.50 6.91 -4.34
CA GLY A 154 22.01 6.01 -3.30
C GLY A 154 21.14 4.80 -3.00
N SER A 155 19.97 4.67 -3.65
CA SER A 155 19.05 3.53 -3.45
C SER A 155 19.63 2.21 -3.99
N CYS A 156 19.03 1.10 -3.54
CA CYS A 156 19.37 -0.22 -4.07
C CYS A 156 19.06 -0.35 -5.56
N ALA A 157 18.03 0.34 -6.07
CA ALA A 157 17.72 0.37 -7.49
C ALA A 157 18.83 1.04 -8.31
N GLN A 158 19.35 2.20 -7.85
CA GLN A 158 20.48 2.85 -8.49
C GLN A 158 21.72 1.96 -8.47
N LYS A 159 22.04 1.35 -7.33
CA LYS A 159 23.16 0.42 -7.19
C LYS A 159 23.02 -0.81 -8.08
N ALA A 160 21.82 -1.30 -8.30
CA ALA A 160 21.51 -2.40 -9.22
C ALA A 160 21.60 -1.98 -10.71
N GLY A 161 21.69 -0.69 -11.00
CA GLY A 161 21.80 -0.15 -12.36
C GLY A 161 20.45 0.10 -13.04
N LEU A 162 19.35 0.17 -12.28
CA LEU A 162 18.05 0.59 -12.79
C LEU A 162 18.08 2.08 -13.14
N GLN A 163 17.41 2.47 -14.22
CA GLN A 163 17.42 3.84 -14.76
C GLN A 163 16.00 4.33 -15.04
N GLN A 164 15.83 5.64 -15.04
CA GLN A 164 14.62 6.28 -15.56
C GLN A 164 14.36 5.83 -17.00
N GLY A 165 13.12 5.51 -17.31
CA GLY A 165 12.70 5.02 -18.63
C GLY A 165 12.72 3.50 -18.77
N ASP A 166 13.25 2.76 -17.79
CA ASP A 166 13.16 1.31 -17.77
C ASP A 166 11.70 0.86 -17.53
N ILE A 167 11.35 -0.33 -18.04
CA ILE A 167 10.07 -0.99 -17.73
C ILE A 167 10.37 -2.31 -17.04
N ILE A 168 9.98 -2.44 -15.78
CA ILE A 168 10.11 -3.69 -15.02
C ILE A 168 8.97 -4.61 -15.46
N THR A 169 9.30 -5.76 -16.05
CA THR A 169 8.34 -6.73 -16.57
C THR A 169 8.27 -8.03 -15.77
N ALA A 170 9.26 -8.30 -14.93
CA ALA A 170 9.21 -9.39 -13.96
C ALA A 170 10.15 -9.14 -12.79
N ILE A 171 9.83 -9.76 -11.66
CA ILE A 171 10.70 -9.92 -10.49
C ILE A 171 10.78 -11.41 -10.18
N ASP A 172 11.99 -11.97 -10.24
CA ASP A 172 12.23 -13.40 -10.27
C ASP A 172 11.28 -14.11 -11.28
N GLU A 173 10.44 -15.03 -10.85
CA GLU A 173 9.48 -15.74 -11.69
C GLU A 173 8.11 -15.03 -11.77
N THR A 174 7.90 -13.94 -11.02
CA THR A 174 6.62 -13.22 -10.98
C THR A 174 6.56 -12.19 -12.09
N ALA A 175 5.63 -12.34 -13.02
CA ALA A 175 5.38 -11.35 -14.06
C ALA A 175 4.80 -10.06 -13.49
N ILE A 176 5.26 -8.92 -13.97
CA ILE A 176 4.84 -7.58 -13.58
C ILE A 176 4.20 -6.90 -14.80
N ASP A 177 2.89 -6.67 -14.74
CA ASP A 177 2.11 -6.01 -15.78
C ASP A 177 1.73 -4.56 -15.43
N SER A 178 1.93 -4.16 -14.18
CA SER A 178 1.55 -2.85 -13.65
C SER A 178 2.43 -2.44 -12.46
N SER A 179 2.41 -1.16 -12.10
CA SER A 179 3.04 -0.65 -10.87
C SER A 179 2.44 -1.28 -9.62
N SER A 180 1.12 -1.52 -9.62
CA SER A 180 0.41 -2.18 -8.53
C SER A 180 0.86 -3.63 -8.34
N ALA A 181 1.09 -4.37 -9.45
CA ALA A 181 1.61 -5.74 -9.41
C ALA A 181 3.03 -5.79 -8.81
N LEU A 182 3.90 -4.82 -9.16
CA LEU A 182 5.23 -4.71 -8.56
C LEU A 182 5.15 -4.45 -7.05
N THR A 183 4.31 -3.50 -6.63
CA THR A 183 4.13 -3.18 -5.20
C THR A 183 3.59 -4.38 -4.42
N ALA A 184 2.62 -5.10 -4.98
CA ALA A 184 2.05 -6.29 -4.37
C ALA A 184 3.09 -7.42 -4.27
N ALA A 185 3.87 -7.67 -5.32
CA ALA A 185 4.94 -8.68 -5.32
C ALA A 185 6.00 -8.37 -4.26
N LEU A 186 6.45 -7.11 -4.18
CA LEU A 186 7.41 -6.66 -3.16
C LEU A 186 6.87 -6.89 -1.75
N SER A 187 5.66 -6.42 -1.47
CA SER A 187 5.08 -6.47 -0.12
C SER A 187 4.77 -7.88 0.37
N SER A 188 4.47 -8.81 -0.57
CA SER A 188 4.04 -10.17 -0.21
C SER A 188 5.19 -11.17 -0.16
N ASN A 189 6.24 -10.98 -0.96
CA ASN A 189 7.24 -12.04 -1.20
C ASN A 189 8.64 -11.68 -0.69
N TYR A 190 8.89 -10.42 -0.33
CA TYR A 190 10.23 -9.96 0.01
C TYR A 190 10.28 -9.17 1.33
N LYS A 191 11.47 -9.16 1.91
CA LYS A 191 11.84 -8.35 3.08
C LYS A 191 13.06 -7.49 2.75
N ALA A 192 13.34 -6.51 3.59
CA ALA A 192 14.61 -5.79 3.56
C ALA A 192 15.79 -6.77 3.67
N GLY A 193 16.81 -6.58 2.83
CA GLY A 193 17.97 -7.44 2.73
C GLY A 193 17.81 -8.63 1.78
N ASP A 194 16.61 -8.97 1.33
CA ASP A 194 16.41 -10.02 0.33
C ASP A 194 16.98 -9.57 -1.02
N THR A 195 17.43 -10.54 -1.81
CA THR A 195 17.93 -10.31 -3.17
C THR A 195 16.98 -10.93 -4.18
N ALA A 196 16.67 -10.17 -5.23
CA ALA A 196 15.81 -10.59 -6.32
C ALA A 196 16.43 -10.24 -7.68
N THR A 197 15.91 -10.87 -8.72
CA THR A 197 16.29 -10.62 -10.11
C THR A 197 15.18 -9.86 -10.81
N LEU A 198 15.46 -8.64 -11.28
CA LEU A 198 14.55 -7.85 -12.08
C LEU A 198 14.76 -8.15 -13.56
N THR A 199 13.70 -8.43 -14.29
CA THR A 199 13.68 -8.40 -15.75
C THR A 199 13.17 -7.05 -16.21
N VAL A 200 13.97 -6.34 -16.97
CA VAL A 200 13.75 -4.94 -17.33
C VAL A 200 13.86 -4.77 -18.84
N LEU A 201 13.00 -3.98 -19.43
CA LEU A 201 13.13 -3.50 -20.81
C LEU A 201 13.71 -2.07 -20.78
N ARG A 202 14.83 -1.89 -21.44
CA ARG A 202 15.49 -0.60 -21.65
C ARG A 202 15.53 -0.31 -23.14
N GLY A 203 14.60 0.53 -23.60
CA GLY A 203 14.32 0.64 -25.03
C GLY A 203 13.81 -0.69 -25.58
N SER A 204 14.53 -1.27 -26.55
CA SER A 204 14.23 -2.59 -27.11
C SER A 204 14.96 -3.75 -26.42
N ASP A 205 15.87 -3.46 -25.52
CA ASP A 205 16.74 -4.47 -24.94
C ASP A 205 16.16 -5.02 -23.64
N LYS A 206 16.09 -6.35 -23.56
CA LYS A 206 15.73 -7.07 -22.35
C LYS A 206 16.99 -7.31 -21.53
N ILE A 207 17.06 -6.71 -20.34
CA ILE A 207 18.19 -6.83 -19.42
C ILE A 207 17.74 -7.46 -18.09
N THR A 208 18.68 -8.04 -17.39
CA THR A 208 18.47 -8.63 -16.08
C THR A 208 19.34 -7.94 -15.06
N LEU A 209 18.76 -7.46 -13.98
CA LEU A 209 19.44 -6.76 -12.90
C LEU A 209 19.24 -7.52 -11.60
N SER A 210 20.30 -7.68 -10.80
CA SER A 210 20.21 -8.21 -9.45
C SER A 210 20.08 -7.05 -8.47
N ILE A 211 19.06 -7.09 -7.62
CA ILE A 211 18.79 -6.06 -6.61
C ILE A 211 18.72 -6.69 -5.22
N THR A 212 19.35 -6.05 -4.23
CA THR A 212 19.18 -6.37 -2.82
C THR A 212 18.42 -5.23 -2.17
N PHE A 213 17.24 -5.50 -1.63
CA PHE A 213 16.33 -4.45 -1.14
C PHE A 213 16.89 -3.75 0.09
N ASP A 214 16.87 -2.40 0.04
CA ASP A 214 17.06 -1.57 1.22
C ASP A 214 15.84 -1.72 2.16
N GLU A 215 15.96 -1.23 3.41
CA GLU A 215 14.85 -1.15 4.34
C GLU A 215 14.08 0.16 4.16
N LYS A 216 12.75 0.07 4.19
CA LYS A 216 11.89 1.24 4.21
C LYS A 216 11.91 1.88 5.59
N ASN A 217 12.52 3.07 5.71
CA ASN A 217 12.63 3.86 6.94
C ASN A 217 12.51 5.36 6.63
N GLU A 218 12.51 6.20 7.66
CA GLU A 218 12.41 7.66 7.49
C GLU A 218 13.46 8.24 6.55
N GLN A 219 14.69 7.71 6.58
CA GLN A 219 15.80 8.22 5.75
C GLN A 219 15.59 7.88 4.28
N THR A 220 15.11 6.64 3.99
CA THR A 220 14.82 6.22 2.61
C THR A 220 13.57 6.91 2.08
N GLU A 221 12.58 7.21 2.91
CA GLU A 221 11.40 7.99 2.51
C GLU A 221 11.73 9.47 2.29
N ALA A 222 12.55 10.08 3.15
CA ALA A 222 13.00 11.46 2.98
C ALA A 222 13.82 11.65 1.70
N ALA A 223 14.71 10.71 1.37
CA ALA A 223 15.46 10.73 0.12
C ALA A 223 14.53 10.66 -1.11
N ASN A 224 13.47 9.87 -1.03
CA ASN A 224 12.47 9.76 -2.10
C ASN A 224 11.65 11.05 -2.26
N GLN A 225 11.28 11.72 -1.14
CA GLN A 225 10.54 12.99 -1.17
C GLN A 225 11.36 14.11 -1.79
N VAL A 226 12.63 14.25 -1.43
CA VAL A 226 13.55 15.24 -2.01
C VAL A 226 13.69 15.04 -3.53
N GLN A 227 13.76 13.79 -3.98
CA GLN A 227 13.80 13.46 -5.40
C GLN A 227 12.50 13.82 -6.14
N GLN A 228 11.34 13.60 -5.49
CA GLN A 228 10.03 13.97 -6.03
C GLN A 228 9.90 15.49 -6.22
N GLU A 229 10.29 16.26 -5.23
CA GLU A 229 10.25 17.72 -5.29
C GLU A 229 11.17 18.28 -6.39
N SER A 230 12.37 17.71 -6.52
CA SER A 230 13.31 18.12 -7.58
C SER A 230 12.81 17.78 -8.98
N ASN A 231 12.16 16.62 -9.15
CA ASN A 231 11.58 16.22 -10.43
C ASN A 231 10.35 17.08 -10.80
N GLN A 232 9.50 17.44 -9.83
CA GLN A 232 8.36 18.34 -10.05
C GLN A 232 8.83 19.75 -10.43
N GLN A 233 9.89 20.26 -9.82
CA GLN A 233 10.47 21.55 -10.19
C GLN A 233 11.06 21.56 -11.61
N GLN A 234 11.70 20.46 -12.02
CA GLN A 234 12.22 20.31 -13.38
C GLN A 234 11.11 20.24 -14.44
N GLN A 235 9.99 19.54 -14.13
CA GLN A 235 8.83 19.46 -15.02
C GLN A 235 8.13 20.81 -15.17
N GLN A 236 8.03 21.61 -14.12
CA GLN A 236 7.46 22.96 -14.18
C GLN A 236 8.33 23.91 -15.00
N GLN A 237 9.65 23.78 -14.94
CA GLN A 237 10.56 24.57 -15.79
C GLN A 237 10.50 24.18 -17.27
N GLN A 238 10.24 22.92 -17.60
CA GLN A 238 10.06 22.46 -18.98
C GLN A 238 8.71 22.86 -19.58
N GLN A 239 7.65 22.96 -18.78
CA GLN A 239 6.33 23.44 -19.23
C GLN A 239 6.32 24.96 -19.53
N SER A 240 7.19 25.73 -18.90
CA SER A 240 7.36 27.16 -19.22
C SER A 240 8.16 27.41 -20.52
N GLY A 241 8.79 26.37 -21.10
CA GLY A 241 9.62 26.40 -22.31
C GLY A 241 9.07 25.61 -23.49
N GLY A 242 7.78 25.52 -23.66
CA GLY A 242 7.03 25.03 -24.82
C GLY A 242 7.69 23.94 -25.69
N SER A 243 7.72 22.69 -25.22
CA SER A 243 7.83 21.52 -26.11
C SER A 243 7.20 20.29 -25.42
N TYR A 244 6.12 19.77 -26.00
CA TYR A 244 5.50 18.52 -25.59
C TYR A 244 6.41 17.34 -26.00
N GLY A 245 7.35 16.95 -25.15
CA GLY A 245 8.09 15.71 -25.29
C GLY A 245 7.31 14.54 -24.68
N TRP A 246 6.98 13.54 -25.50
CA TRP A 246 6.35 12.29 -25.04
C TRP A 246 7.34 11.52 -24.17
N PRO A 247 6.91 10.96 -23.02
CA PRO A 247 7.81 10.19 -22.14
C PRO A 247 8.39 8.92 -22.80
N PHE A 248 7.84 8.47 -23.93
CA PHE A 248 8.29 7.30 -24.69
C PHE A 248 9.06 7.63 -25.97
N SER A 249 9.63 8.85 -26.10
CA SER A 249 10.34 9.28 -27.30
C SER A 249 11.68 8.55 -27.57
N GLY A 250 12.10 7.66 -26.68
CA GLY A 250 13.32 6.85 -26.83
C GLY A 250 13.15 5.50 -27.53
N TYR A 251 11.93 5.10 -27.87
CA TYR A 251 11.67 3.86 -28.60
C TYR A 251 11.64 4.14 -30.09
N SER A 252 12.70 3.74 -30.82
CA SER A 252 12.71 3.72 -32.28
C SER A 252 11.87 2.56 -32.79
N TRP A 253 10.99 2.87 -33.73
CA TRP A 253 10.12 1.93 -34.42
C TRP A 253 10.89 1.14 -35.47
#